data_918ad056286756d8cc196ce582b6d1bd
#
_entry.id   918ad056286756d8cc196ce582b6d1bd
#
_cell.length_a   1.000
_cell.length_b   1.000
_cell.length_c   1.000
_cell.angle_alpha   90.00
_cell.angle_beta   90.00
_cell.angle_gamma   90.00
#
_symmetry.space_group_name_H-M   'P 1'
#
loop_
_entity.id
_entity.type
_entity.pdbx_description
1 polymer ?
#
loop_
_entity_poly.entity_id
_entity_poly.type
_entity_poly.pdbx_seq_one_letter_code
_entity_poly.pdbx_strand_id
1 'polypeptide(L)'
;MGKQNLTLMTDLYELTMMQGYFRNKDRNETVIFDAFYRNNPMDSGYSICAGLEQVIDYINNLHFEDDDIAYLRSLGIFGEDFLKYLRDFHFSGDIYAIPEGSIMFPREPMIKVIAPIMEAQLVETAILNIINHQSLIATKTSRVCFAARGDGIMEFGLRRAQGPDAGTLGARAAMIGGCVGTSNVLAGQLFDVPVKGTHAHSWIMSFPDEYTAFKTYADMYPSACILLVDTYDTLKSGVPNAIRVFTEMREAGIPLTFYGIRLDSGDLAYLSKKARKMLDEAGFPDAVISASNDLDEYLIDSLKVQGCKITSWGVGTHLITSKDWPSFGGVYKLAAIQDAQSGEFIPKIKLSENSEKITNPGNKKIYRIYEKDTGKIKADLICLVDETYDENEPLVLFDPNEPWKKTKLLPGTYELRELMVHVFDHGNCIYHSPKVMDIRDYCQKELETLWEETRRLVKPHGVYVDLSQKLYDMKISLLNQMSQV
;
A
#
# COMPACT_ATOMS: atom_id res chain seq x y z
N MET A 1 -16.26 -9.15 0.80
CA MET A 1 -16.03 -10.53 1.14
C MET A 1 -16.82 -10.84 2.38
N GLY A 2 -17.61 -11.94 2.42
CA GLY A 2 -18.16 -12.42 3.70
C GLY A 2 -16.98 -12.67 4.65
N LYS A 3 -17.20 -12.60 5.96
CA LYS A 3 -16.17 -12.92 6.97
C LYS A 3 -15.65 -14.34 6.72
N GLN A 4 -14.65 -14.47 5.85
CA GLN A 4 -14.01 -15.74 5.56
C GLN A 4 -13.00 -15.99 6.67
N ASN A 5 -13.13 -17.11 7.36
CA ASN A 5 -12.11 -17.54 8.30
C ASN A 5 -10.83 -17.87 7.52
N LEU A 6 -9.76 -17.10 7.77
CA LEU A 6 -8.45 -17.25 7.14
C LEU A 6 -7.43 -17.94 8.04
N THR A 7 -7.85 -18.62 9.09
CA THR A 7 -6.96 -19.23 10.09
C THR A 7 -5.99 -20.23 9.47
N LEU A 8 -6.43 -21.01 8.47
CA LEU A 8 -5.55 -21.92 7.72
C LEU A 8 -4.76 -21.24 6.60
N MET A 9 -4.88 -19.92 6.38
CA MET A 9 -4.03 -19.18 5.45
C MET A 9 -2.66 -18.94 6.09
N THR A 10 -1.92 -20.00 6.31
CA THR A 10 -0.60 -20.02 6.92
C THR A 10 0.29 -21.06 6.25
N ASP A 11 1.60 -20.89 6.32
CA ASP A 11 2.54 -21.88 5.82
C ASP A 11 2.65 -23.05 6.81
N LEU A 12 2.85 -24.28 6.31
CA LEU A 12 2.89 -25.48 7.12
C LEU A 12 3.92 -25.40 8.26
N TYR A 13 5.06 -24.74 8.01
CA TYR A 13 6.12 -24.65 9.02
C TYR A 13 5.67 -23.88 10.28
N GLU A 14 4.71 -22.97 10.19
CA GLU A 14 4.15 -22.26 11.32
C GLU A 14 3.51 -23.26 12.31
N LEU A 15 2.65 -24.11 11.79
CA LEU A 15 1.96 -25.12 12.60
C LEU A 15 2.92 -26.21 13.13
N THR A 16 3.92 -26.62 12.34
CA THR A 16 4.90 -27.62 12.80
C THR A 16 5.82 -27.03 13.89
N MET A 17 6.22 -25.76 13.76
CA MET A 17 6.96 -25.06 14.81
C MET A 17 6.11 -24.86 16.06
N MET A 18 4.83 -24.46 15.91
CA MET A 18 3.91 -24.35 17.05
C MET A 18 3.79 -25.67 17.80
N GLN A 19 3.65 -26.81 17.12
CA GLN A 19 3.66 -28.11 17.79
C GLN A 19 4.98 -28.39 18.52
N GLY A 20 6.11 -27.95 17.94
CA GLY A 20 7.42 -28.03 18.56
C GLY A 20 7.48 -27.19 19.86
N TYR A 21 7.01 -25.97 19.82
CA TYR A 21 6.91 -25.09 21.00
C TYR A 21 5.96 -25.67 22.06
N PHE A 22 4.79 -26.13 21.64
CA PHE A 22 3.78 -26.76 22.50
C PHE A 22 4.34 -27.91 23.34
N ARG A 23 5.29 -28.68 22.80
CA ARG A 23 5.89 -29.85 23.48
C ARG A 23 7.11 -29.52 24.29
N ASN A 24 7.92 -28.52 23.89
CA ASN A 24 9.29 -28.37 24.38
C ASN A 24 9.58 -27.00 24.96
N LYS A 25 8.64 -26.06 24.94
CA LYS A 25 8.83 -24.71 25.49
C LYS A 25 7.72 -24.32 26.46
N ASP A 26 7.96 -23.25 27.21
CA ASP A 26 6.88 -22.59 27.92
C ASP A 26 5.91 -21.98 26.90
N ARG A 27 4.67 -22.40 26.96
CA ARG A 27 3.60 -21.95 26.08
C ARG A 27 3.29 -20.46 26.23
N ASN A 28 3.58 -19.91 27.40
CA ASN A 28 3.35 -18.51 27.75
C ASN A 28 4.59 -17.65 27.55
N GLU A 29 5.69 -18.20 27.00
CA GLU A 29 6.89 -17.42 26.70
C GLU A 29 6.54 -16.30 25.73
N THR A 30 6.51 -15.06 26.23
CA THR A 30 6.20 -13.87 25.43
C THR A 30 7.38 -13.51 24.55
N VAL A 31 7.11 -13.20 23.30
CA VAL A 31 8.13 -12.84 22.32
C VAL A 31 7.76 -11.57 21.59
N ILE A 32 8.75 -10.95 20.94
CA ILE A 32 8.56 -9.80 20.05
C ILE A 32 8.99 -10.19 18.65
N PHE A 33 8.08 -10.04 17.70
CA PHE A 33 8.39 -10.10 16.27
C PHE A 33 8.14 -8.75 15.60
N ASP A 34 8.98 -8.43 14.62
CA ASP A 34 8.79 -7.28 13.73
C ASP A 34 8.57 -7.73 12.30
N ALA A 35 7.51 -7.21 11.69
CA ALA A 35 7.32 -7.20 10.25
C ALA A 35 7.98 -5.94 9.67
N PHE A 36 8.88 -6.09 8.68
CA PHE A 36 9.55 -4.98 8.02
C PHE A 36 9.97 -5.40 6.61
N TYR A 37 10.40 -4.45 5.78
CA TYR A 37 10.95 -4.73 4.45
C TYR A 37 12.36 -4.14 4.30
N ARG A 38 13.12 -4.59 3.29
CA ARG A 38 14.54 -4.26 3.16
C ARG A 38 14.85 -3.18 2.14
N ASN A 39 14.12 -3.17 1.04
CA ASN A 39 14.32 -2.25 -0.07
C ASN A 39 12.98 -1.73 -0.55
N ASN A 40 12.92 -0.46 -0.91
CA ASN A 40 11.71 0.09 -1.52
C ASN A 40 11.42 -0.60 -2.85
N PRO A 41 10.16 -0.95 -3.12
CA PRO A 41 9.77 -1.51 -4.41
C PRO A 41 9.98 -0.48 -5.53
N MET A 42 10.24 -0.98 -6.75
CA MET A 42 10.38 -0.15 -7.96
C MET A 42 11.49 0.93 -7.85
N ASP A 43 12.52 0.66 -7.05
CA ASP A 43 13.58 1.62 -6.73
C ASP A 43 13.03 2.99 -6.29
N SER A 44 11.89 2.99 -5.61
CA SER A 44 11.25 4.19 -5.09
C SER A 44 12.02 4.78 -3.91
N GLY A 45 11.89 6.07 -3.65
CA GLY A 45 12.46 6.71 -2.47
C GLY A 45 11.67 6.44 -1.18
N TYR A 46 10.48 5.84 -1.29
CA TYR A 46 9.56 5.60 -0.18
C TYR A 46 8.59 4.46 -0.51
N SER A 47 7.85 4.02 0.51
CA SER A 47 6.69 3.14 0.36
C SER A 47 5.49 3.67 1.14
N ILE A 48 4.28 3.19 0.84
CA ILE A 48 3.05 3.52 1.54
C ILE A 48 2.56 2.30 2.31
N CYS A 49 2.26 2.48 3.60
CA CYS A 49 1.65 1.45 4.43
C CYS A 49 0.17 1.26 4.04
N ALA A 50 -0.24 0.03 3.76
CA ALA A 50 -1.63 -0.32 3.50
C ALA A 50 -1.92 -1.78 3.86
N GLY A 51 -3.16 -2.09 4.29
CA GLY A 51 -3.60 -3.43 4.65
C GLY A 51 -3.84 -3.65 6.14
N LEU A 52 -3.62 -2.67 7.00
CA LEU A 52 -3.79 -2.83 8.46
C LEU A 52 -5.22 -3.20 8.84
N GLU A 53 -6.24 -2.64 8.18
CA GLU A 53 -7.65 -3.00 8.42
C GLU A 53 -7.89 -4.50 8.20
N GLN A 54 -7.31 -5.09 7.15
CA GLN A 54 -7.46 -6.52 6.87
C GLN A 54 -6.62 -7.40 7.82
N VAL A 55 -5.52 -6.89 8.33
CA VAL A 55 -4.78 -7.56 9.44
C VAL A 55 -5.64 -7.57 10.70
N ILE A 56 -6.29 -6.45 11.03
CA ILE A 56 -7.22 -6.37 12.18
C ILE A 56 -8.38 -7.35 12.01
N ASP A 57 -8.98 -7.40 10.81
CA ASP A 57 -10.05 -8.35 10.52
C ASP A 57 -9.60 -9.80 10.66
N TYR A 58 -8.39 -10.13 10.18
CA TYR A 58 -7.79 -11.46 10.32
C TYR A 58 -7.62 -11.83 11.78
N ILE A 59 -6.98 -11.00 12.60
CA ILE A 59 -6.71 -11.27 14.01
C ILE A 59 -8.02 -11.40 14.82
N ASN A 60 -9.00 -10.52 14.58
CA ASN A 60 -10.32 -10.58 15.24
C ASN A 60 -11.12 -11.86 14.92
N ASN A 61 -10.85 -12.48 13.77
CA ASN A 61 -11.54 -13.70 13.34
C ASN A 61 -10.65 -14.95 13.42
N LEU A 62 -9.48 -14.87 14.04
CA LEU A 62 -8.51 -15.95 14.13
C LEU A 62 -8.98 -17.02 15.14
N HIS A 63 -9.49 -18.14 14.64
CA HIS A 63 -9.92 -19.30 15.42
C HIS A 63 -9.98 -20.55 14.54
N PHE A 64 -9.69 -21.71 15.09
CA PHE A 64 -9.77 -22.97 14.36
C PHE A 64 -11.17 -23.59 14.51
N GLU A 65 -11.85 -23.81 13.39
CA GLU A 65 -13.13 -24.52 13.34
C GLU A 65 -12.94 -26.04 13.41
N ASP A 66 -14.02 -26.79 13.67
CA ASP A 66 -13.94 -28.25 13.75
C ASP A 66 -13.47 -28.87 12.42
N ASP A 67 -13.84 -28.28 11.28
CA ASP A 67 -13.41 -28.71 9.96
C ASP A 67 -11.90 -28.47 9.74
N ASP A 68 -11.35 -27.35 10.25
CA ASP A 68 -9.92 -27.06 10.24
C ASP A 68 -9.15 -28.13 11.03
N ILE A 69 -9.63 -28.45 12.23
CA ILE A 69 -9.03 -29.48 13.09
C ILE A 69 -9.13 -30.87 12.42
N ALA A 70 -10.25 -31.19 11.81
CA ALA A 70 -10.42 -32.46 11.08
C ALA A 70 -9.44 -32.56 9.90
N TYR A 71 -9.27 -31.48 9.15
CA TYR A 71 -8.30 -31.41 8.06
C TYR A 71 -6.86 -31.58 8.58
N LEU A 72 -6.44 -30.82 9.60
CA LEU A 72 -5.11 -30.93 10.18
C LEU A 72 -4.84 -32.34 10.72
N ARG A 73 -5.83 -32.99 11.33
CA ARG A 73 -5.75 -34.39 11.76
C ARG A 73 -5.49 -35.33 10.60
N SER A 74 -6.14 -35.09 9.46
CA SER A 74 -5.98 -35.93 8.26
C SER A 74 -4.57 -35.91 7.66
N LEU A 75 -3.78 -34.86 7.96
CA LEU A 75 -2.38 -34.79 7.53
C LEU A 75 -1.48 -35.80 8.24
N GLY A 76 -1.90 -36.32 9.41
CA GLY A 76 -1.18 -37.37 10.16
C GLY A 76 0.16 -36.96 10.80
N ILE A 77 0.44 -35.65 10.86
CA ILE A 77 1.70 -35.09 11.40
C ILE A 77 1.51 -34.37 12.74
N PHE A 78 0.29 -34.10 13.17
CA PHE A 78 -0.03 -33.39 14.39
C PHE A 78 -0.56 -34.34 15.47
N GLY A 79 -0.13 -34.15 16.73
CA GLY A 79 -0.61 -34.90 17.87
C GLY A 79 -1.98 -34.43 18.35
N GLU A 80 -2.79 -35.34 18.89
CA GLU A 80 -4.16 -35.05 19.33
C GLU A 80 -4.20 -34.01 20.47
N ASP A 81 -3.20 -33.95 21.33
CA ASP A 81 -3.03 -32.97 22.37
C ASP A 81 -2.85 -31.55 21.81
N PHE A 82 -2.06 -31.40 20.75
CA PHE A 82 -1.87 -30.13 20.05
C PHE A 82 -3.14 -29.75 19.27
N LEU A 83 -3.78 -30.68 18.57
CA LEU A 83 -5.04 -30.42 17.85
C LEU A 83 -6.16 -29.99 18.81
N LYS A 84 -6.20 -30.56 20.03
CA LYS A 84 -7.12 -30.11 21.06
C LYS A 84 -6.82 -28.69 21.53
N TYR A 85 -5.53 -28.33 21.71
CA TYR A 85 -5.12 -26.96 22.03
C TYR A 85 -5.56 -25.96 20.98
N LEU A 86 -5.43 -26.28 19.70
CA LEU A 86 -5.83 -25.38 18.61
C LEU A 86 -7.33 -25.02 18.62
N ARG A 87 -8.21 -25.89 19.13
CA ARG A 87 -9.64 -25.57 19.25
C ARG A 87 -9.95 -24.37 20.15
N ASP A 88 -9.15 -24.19 21.18
CA ASP A 88 -9.31 -23.11 22.16
C ASP A 88 -8.39 -21.92 21.84
N PHE A 89 -7.73 -21.98 20.67
CA PHE A 89 -6.76 -20.97 20.25
C PHE A 89 -7.44 -19.62 19.96
N HIS A 90 -6.87 -18.58 20.52
CA HIS A 90 -7.18 -17.18 20.22
C HIS A 90 -5.94 -16.34 20.36
N PHE A 91 -5.90 -15.19 19.71
CA PHE A 91 -4.81 -14.23 19.86
C PHE A 91 -5.02 -13.42 21.15
N SER A 92 -4.02 -13.36 22.01
CA SER A 92 -4.08 -12.68 23.30
C SER A 92 -2.99 -11.60 23.48
N GLY A 93 -2.22 -11.33 22.43
CA GLY A 93 -1.07 -10.43 22.49
C GLY A 93 -1.39 -8.98 22.16
N ASP A 94 -0.33 -8.18 22.09
CA ASP A 94 -0.34 -6.79 21.68
C ASP A 94 0.17 -6.64 20.25
N ILE A 95 -0.40 -5.70 19.50
CA ILE A 95 0.06 -5.32 18.17
C ILE A 95 0.24 -3.81 18.11
N TYR A 96 1.40 -3.39 17.64
CA TYR A 96 1.71 -2.01 17.29
C TYR A 96 1.96 -1.93 15.78
N ALA A 97 1.44 -0.91 15.11
CA ALA A 97 1.58 -0.79 13.66
C ALA A 97 1.74 0.66 13.20
N ILE A 98 2.37 0.85 12.05
CA ILE A 98 2.32 2.11 11.32
C ILE A 98 0.92 2.25 10.70
N PRO A 99 0.20 3.37 10.91
CA PRO A 99 -1.13 3.59 10.33
C PRO A 99 -1.13 3.54 8.80
N GLU A 100 -2.25 3.08 8.22
CA GLU A 100 -2.41 3.09 6.77
C GLU A 100 -2.34 4.50 6.18
N GLY A 101 -1.78 4.61 4.99
CA GLY A 101 -1.53 5.89 4.33
C GLY A 101 -0.23 6.57 4.74
N SER A 102 0.41 6.13 5.82
CA SER A 102 1.73 6.65 6.23
C SER A 102 2.80 6.29 5.22
N ILE A 103 3.73 7.21 5.03
CA ILE A 103 5.00 6.92 4.35
C ILE A 103 5.84 6.03 5.27
N MET A 104 6.56 5.07 4.70
CA MET A 104 7.49 4.21 5.40
C MET A 104 8.77 3.98 4.58
N PHE A 105 9.83 3.65 5.30
CA PHE A 105 11.15 3.41 4.72
C PHE A 105 11.67 2.01 5.07
N PRO A 106 12.68 1.50 4.33
CA PRO A 106 13.24 0.18 4.59
C PRO A 106 13.76 0.02 6.03
N ARG A 107 13.55 -1.20 6.60
CA ARG A 107 14.01 -1.64 7.92
C ARG A 107 13.23 -1.11 9.13
N GLU A 108 12.24 -0.26 8.90
CA GLU A 108 11.30 0.14 9.95
C GLU A 108 10.36 -1.01 10.29
N PRO A 109 10.08 -1.28 11.57
CA PRO A 109 9.02 -2.20 11.96
C PRO A 109 7.65 -1.63 11.54
N MET A 110 7.06 -2.18 10.46
CA MET A 110 5.72 -1.82 10.01
C MET A 110 4.64 -2.30 10.98
N ILE A 111 4.83 -3.53 11.48
CA ILE A 111 4.00 -4.15 12.51
C ILE A 111 4.93 -4.82 13.51
N LYS A 112 4.67 -4.60 14.78
CA LYS A 112 5.32 -5.27 15.91
C LYS A 112 4.27 -6.09 16.66
N VAL A 113 4.53 -7.37 16.83
CA VAL A 113 3.68 -8.30 17.59
C VAL A 113 4.38 -8.69 18.88
N ILE A 114 3.72 -8.52 20.01
CA ILE A 114 4.18 -8.93 21.35
C ILE A 114 3.14 -9.93 21.88
N ALA A 115 3.46 -11.21 21.87
CA ALA A 115 2.48 -12.25 22.20
C ALA A 115 3.17 -13.53 22.67
N PRO A 116 2.43 -14.51 23.24
CA PRO A 116 2.92 -15.87 23.40
C PRO A 116 3.49 -16.42 22.10
N ILE A 117 4.61 -17.15 22.19
CA ILE A 117 5.42 -17.53 21.01
C ILE A 117 4.62 -18.25 19.90
N MET A 118 3.66 -19.08 20.27
CA MET A 118 2.83 -19.79 19.30
C MET A 118 1.87 -18.86 18.57
N GLU A 119 1.31 -17.88 19.27
CA GLU A 119 0.40 -16.88 18.68
C GLU A 119 1.17 -15.93 17.76
N ALA A 120 2.31 -15.43 18.24
CA ALA A 120 3.17 -14.56 17.44
C ALA A 120 3.71 -15.25 16.20
N GLN A 121 3.96 -16.57 16.26
CA GLN A 121 4.44 -17.35 15.10
C GLN A 121 3.33 -17.56 14.06
N LEU A 122 2.13 -17.94 14.45
CA LEU A 122 1.05 -18.29 13.53
C LEU A 122 0.66 -17.13 12.59
N VAL A 123 0.72 -15.91 13.07
CA VAL A 123 0.23 -14.74 12.33
C VAL A 123 1.18 -14.22 11.23
N GLU A 124 2.41 -14.75 11.16
CA GLU A 124 3.46 -14.31 10.20
C GLU A 124 2.94 -14.26 8.76
N THR A 125 2.50 -15.41 8.25
CA THR A 125 2.15 -15.56 6.82
C THR A 125 1.01 -14.65 6.42
N ALA A 126 -0.06 -14.57 7.22
CA ALA A 126 -1.22 -13.75 6.92
C ALA A 126 -0.88 -12.25 6.97
N ILE A 127 -0.18 -11.79 8.00
CA ILE A 127 0.26 -10.39 8.12
C ILE A 127 1.10 -9.99 6.89
N LEU A 128 2.10 -10.81 6.53
CA LEU A 128 2.97 -10.51 5.40
C LEU A 128 2.22 -10.53 4.07
N ASN A 129 1.34 -11.51 3.84
CA ASN A 129 0.55 -11.58 2.62
C ASN A 129 -0.31 -10.32 2.41
N ILE A 130 -1.01 -9.90 3.46
CA ILE A 130 -1.93 -8.76 3.43
C ILE A 130 -1.17 -7.45 3.22
N ILE A 131 -0.16 -7.19 4.06
CA ILE A 131 0.59 -5.91 4.03
C ILE A 131 1.43 -5.81 2.77
N ASN A 132 2.09 -6.88 2.34
CA ASN A 132 2.92 -6.88 1.13
C ASN A 132 2.11 -6.50 -0.10
N HIS A 133 0.95 -7.13 -0.31
CA HIS A 133 0.12 -6.86 -1.48
C HIS A 133 -0.40 -5.42 -1.49
N GLN A 134 -1.06 -4.98 -0.41
CA GLN A 134 -1.70 -3.66 -0.40
C GLN A 134 -0.67 -2.52 -0.38
N SER A 135 0.42 -2.65 0.37
CA SER A 135 1.49 -1.64 0.38
C SER A 135 2.17 -1.52 -0.98
N LEU A 136 2.37 -2.63 -1.69
CA LEU A 136 2.93 -2.63 -3.04
C LEU A 136 2.04 -1.85 -4.02
N ILE A 137 0.73 -2.15 -4.03
CA ILE A 137 -0.21 -1.51 -4.94
C ILE A 137 -0.42 -0.03 -4.59
N ALA A 138 -0.51 0.33 -3.30
CA ALA A 138 -0.59 1.72 -2.87
C ALA A 138 0.64 2.52 -3.30
N THR A 139 1.84 1.96 -3.11
CA THR A 139 3.11 2.58 -3.54
C THR A 139 3.17 2.74 -5.05
N LYS A 140 2.83 1.71 -5.83
CA LYS A 140 2.75 1.77 -7.30
C LYS A 140 1.80 2.88 -7.75
N THR A 141 0.63 2.94 -7.13
CA THR A 141 -0.39 3.94 -7.46
C THR A 141 0.09 5.36 -7.19
N SER A 142 0.75 5.62 -6.06
CA SER A 142 1.26 6.95 -5.74
C SER A 142 2.27 7.46 -6.77
N ARG A 143 3.10 6.57 -7.34
CA ARG A 143 4.03 6.88 -8.42
C ARG A 143 3.30 7.24 -9.72
N VAL A 144 2.24 6.50 -10.05
CA VAL A 144 1.37 6.79 -11.20
C VAL A 144 0.69 8.16 -11.02
N CYS A 145 0.16 8.44 -9.82
CA CYS A 145 -0.45 9.74 -9.50
C CYS A 145 0.57 10.89 -9.56
N PHE A 146 1.79 10.66 -9.09
CA PHE A 146 2.88 11.65 -9.21
C PHE A 146 3.20 11.98 -10.67
N ALA A 147 3.30 10.97 -11.53
CA ALA A 147 3.55 11.16 -12.97
C ALA A 147 2.44 11.96 -13.67
N ALA A 148 1.20 11.84 -13.20
CA ALA A 148 0.04 12.53 -13.76
C ALA A 148 -0.02 14.03 -13.42
N ARG A 149 0.82 14.52 -12.50
CA ARG A 149 0.96 15.95 -12.19
C ARG A 149 -0.36 16.64 -11.84
N GLY A 150 -1.18 15.99 -11.02
CA GLY A 150 -2.47 16.50 -10.56
C GLY A 150 -3.69 16.07 -11.36
N ASP A 151 -3.52 15.37 -12.49
CA ASP A 151 -4.65 14.78 -13.20
C ASP A 151 -5.25 13.59 -12.43
N GLY A 152 -6.53 13.29 -12.66
CA GLY A 152 -7.22 12.18 -12.02
C GLY A 152 -6.77 10.81 -12.56
N ILE A 153 -6.38 9.92 -11.65
CA ILE A 153 -6.09 8.51 -11.95
C ILE A 153 -7.27 7.64 -11.52
N MET A 154 -7.77 6.80 -12.41
CA MET A 154 -8.80 5.79 -12.15
C MET A 154 -8.18 4.40 -12.23
N GLU A 155 -8.49 3.55 -11.26
CA GLU A 155 -8.08 2.15 -11.23
C GLU A 155 -9.02 1.32 -12.13
N PHE A 156 -8.50 0.72 -13.21
CA PHE A 156 -9.24 -0.08 -14.20
C PHE A 156 -8.68 -1.50 -14.37
N GLY A 157 -8.05 -2.03 -13.34
CA GLY A 157 -7.29 -3.28 -13.42
C GLY A 157 -8.02 -4.55 -12.99
N LEU A 158 -9.28 -4.51 -12.47
CA LEU A 158 -9.96 -5.67 -11.89
C LEU A 158 -9.81 -6.95 -12.72
N ARG A 159 -10.09 -6.91 -14.03
CA ARG A 159 -10.01 -8.07 -14.93
C ARG A 159 -8.58 -8.57 -15.22
N ARG A 160 -7.56 -7.87 -14.74
CA ARG A 160 -6.13 -8.17 -14.92
C ARG A 160 -5.43 -8.59 -13.62
N ALA A 161 -6.10 -8.45 -12.48
CA ALA A 161 -5.57 -8.82 -11.17
C ALA A 161 -5.38 -10.35 -11.04
N GLN A 162 -4.51 -10.75 -10.13
CA GLN A 162 -4.22 -12.16 -9.82
C GLN A 162 -5.27 -12.77 -8.88
N GLY A 163 -6.50 -12.78 -9.30
CA GLY A 163 -7.64 -13.32 -8.57
C GLY A 163 -8.58 -12.24 -8.00
N PRO A 164 -9.77 -12.66 -7.52
CA PRO A 164 -10.82 -11.74 -7.08
C PRO A 164 -10.39 -10.86 -5.91
N ASP A 165 -9.70 -11.44 -4.94
CA ASP A 165 -9.23 -10.74 -3.74
C ASP A 165 -8.16 -9.72 -4.09
N ALA A 166 -7.18 -10.10 -4.92
CA ALA A 166 -6.16 -9.17 -5.41
C ALA A 166 -6.79 -8.00 -6.20
N GLY A 167 -7.86 -8.25 -6.97
CA GLY A 167 -8.60 -7.19 -7.66
C GLY A 167 -9.34 -6.26 -6.71
N THR A 168 -9.94 -6.78 -5.66
CA THR A 168 -10.76 -6.00 -4.72
C THR A 168 -9.91 -5.25 -3.70
N LEU A 169 -8.95 -5.93 -3.07
CA LEU A 169 -8.00 -5.31 -2.12
C LEU A 169 -7.00 -4.41 -2.83
N GLY A 170 -6.63 -4.75 -4.08
CA GLY A 170 -5.80 -3.89 -4.91
C GLY A 170 -6.50 -2.59 -5.28
N ALA A 171 -7.82 -2.62 -5.59
CA ALA A 171 -8.60 -1.40 -5.80
C ALA A 171 -8.64 -0.52 -4.53
N ARG A 172 -8.84 -1.13 -3.33
CA ARG A 172 -8.74 -0.43 -2.05
C ARG A 172 -7.38 0.25 -1.88
N ALA A 173 -6.30 -0.49 -2.09
CA ALA A 173 -4.94 0.02 -1.97
C ALA A 173 -4.65 1.13 -3.00
N ALA A 174 -5.17 1.03 -4.22
CA ALA A 174 -5.06 2.07 -5.23
C ALA A 174 -5.78 3.36 -4.80
N MET A 175 -6.93 3.27 -4.13
CA MET A 175 -7.58 4.46 -3.56
C MET A 175 -6.68 5.12 -2.51
N ILE A 176 -6.09 4.36 -1.59
CA ILE A 176 -5.13 4.88 -0.60
C ILE A 176 -3.94 5.57 -1.29
N GLY A 177 -3.40 4.97 -2.36
CA GLY A 177 -2.29 5.51 -3.14
C GLY A 177 -2.62 6.78 -3.95
N GLY A 178 -3.89 7.18 -4.04
CA GLY A 178 -4.28 8.48 -4.63
C GLY A 178 -5.26 8.40 -5.81
N CYS A 179 -5.75 7.22 -6.22
CA CYS A 179 -6.78 7.14 -7.25
C CYS A 179 -8.05 7.92 -6.85
N VAL A 180 -8.75 8.45 -7.86
CA VAL A 180 -10.01 9.20 -7.68
C VAL A 180 -11.24 8.31 -7.86
N GLY A 181 -11.06 7.04 -8.19
CA GLY A 181 -12.12 6.05 -8.35
C GLY A 181 -11.60 4.74 -8.91
N THR A 182 -12.43 3.71 -8.82
CA THR A 182 -12.19 2.37 -9.37
C THR A 182 -13.35 1.92 -10.25
N SER A 183 -13.09 1.04 -11.21
CA SER A 183 -14.16 0.36 -11.96
C SER A 183 -14.72 -0.87 -11.22
N ASN A 184 -14.14 -1.24 -10.09
CA ASN A 184 -14.57 -2.39 -9.30
C ASN A 184 -15.78 -2.06 -8.44
N VAL A 185 -16.96 -2.50 -8.89
CA VAL A 185 -18.24 -2.24 -8.21
C VAL A 185 -18.27 -2.85 -6.81
N LEU A 186 -17.66 -4.04 -6.63
CA LEU A 186 -17.57 -4.69 -5.32
C LEU A 186 -16.69 -3.90 -4.35
N ALA A 187 -15.56 -3.38 -4.81
CA ALA A 187 -14.72 -2.51 -3.99
C ALA A 187 -15.46 -1.22 -3.59
N GLY A 188 -16.26 -0.65 -4.53
CA GLY A 188 -17.14 0.48 -4.22
C GLY A 188 -18.10 0.18 -3.09
N GLN A 189 -18.74 -0.98 -3.11
CA GLN A 189 -19.68 -1.42 -2.08
C GLN A 189 -19.01 -1.69 -0.73
N LEU A 190 -17.87 -2.41 -0.74
CA LEU A 190 -17.22 -2.84 0.49
C LEU A 190 -16.50 -1.70 1.24
N PHE A 191 -15.92 -0.76 0.49
CA PHE A 191 -15.02 0.26 1.04
C PHE A 191 -15.56 1.69 0.93
N ASP A 192 -16.80 1.86 0.46
CA ASP A 192 -17.44 3.16 0.28
C ASP A 192 -16.60 4.13 -0.56
N VAL A 193 -16.04 3.62 -1.68
CA VAL A 193 -15.17 4.38 -2.58
C VAL A 193 -15.86 4.68 -3.91
N PRO A 194 -15.49 5.80 -4.61
CA PRO A 194 -16.13 6.17 -5.86
C PRO A 194 -15.95 5.12 -6.96
N VAL A 195 -17.07 4.69 -7.56
CA VAL A 195 -17.06 3.82 -8.74
C VAL A 195 -17.11 4.69 -9.99
N LYS A 196 -16.17 4.48 -10.90
CA LYS A 196 -16.02 5.23 -12.17
C LYS A 196 -15.86 4.25 -13.33
N GLY A 197 -16.38 4.66 -14.47
CA GLY A 197 -16.25 3.85 -15.70
C GLY A 197 -16.94 4.55 -16.86
N THR A 198 -16.78 3.97 -18.05
CA THR A 198 -17.44 4.39 -19.28
C THR A 198 -17.95 3.14 -19.99
N HIS A 199 -18.08 3.16 -21.31
CA HIS A 199 -18.44 2.00 -22.12
C HIS A 199 -17.22 1.40 -22.83
N ALA A 200 -17.37 0.22 -23.42
CA ALA A 200 -16.36 -0.49 -24.20
C ALA A 200 -16.62 -0.35 -25.70
N HIS A 201 -15.64 -0.75 -26.55
CA HIS A 201 -15.78 -0.80 -28.02
C HIS A 201 -16.99 -1.67 -28.45
N SER A 202 -17.27 -2.76 -27.74
CA SER A 202 -18.43 -3.64 -28.01
C SER A 202 -19.77 -2.89 -27.94
N TRP A 203 -19.90 -1.85 -27.10
CA TRP A 203 -21.07 -0.99 -27.06
C TRP A 203 -21.24 -0.28 -28.41
N ILE A 204 -20.18 0.36 -28.94
CA ILE A 204 -20.21 1.05 -30.21
C ILE A 204 -20.56 0.08 -31.34
N MET A 205 -19.91 -1.08 -31.37
CA MET A 205 -20.09 -2.12 -32.39
C MET A 205 -21.48 -2.74 -32.38
N SER A 206 -22.23 -2.64 -31.31
CA SER A 206 -23.61 -3.20 -31.17
C SER A 206 -24.69 -2.32 -31.77
N PHE A 207 -24.34 -1.09 -32.22
CA PHE A 207 -25.27 -0.14 -32.87
C PHE A 207 -25.02 -0.08 -34.37
N PRO A 208 -26.01 0.42 -35.16
CA PRO A 208 -25.87 0.56 -36.61
C PRO A 208 -24.72 1.48 -37.01
N ASP A 209 -24.43 2.51 -36.22
CA ASP A 209 -23.33 3.44 -36.42
C ASP A 209 -22.87 4.06 -35.09
N GLU A 210 -21.69 4.66 -35.09
CA GLU A 210 -21.02 5.23 -33.93
C GLU A 210 -21.80 6.42 -33.32
N TYR A 211 -22.39 7.27 -34.15
CA TYR A 211 -23.20 8.38 -33.68
C TYR A 211 -24.42 7.90 -32.86
N THR A 212 -25.13 6.89 -33.37
CA THR A 212 -26.28 6.29 -32.67
C THR A 212 -25.89 5.73 -31.33
N ALA A 213 -24.74 5.05 -31.24
CA ALA A 213 -24.20 4.53 -30.00
C ALA A 213 -23.89 5.65 -28.99
N PHE A 214 -23.24 6.73 -29.45
CA PHE A 214 -22.89 7.89 -28.61
C PHE A 214 -24.12 8.63 -28.13
N LYS A 215 -25.07 8.89 -29.02
CA LYS A 215 -26.33 9.57 -28.68
C LYS A 215 -27.13 8.79 -27.66
N THR A 216 -27.26 7.47 -27.84
CA THR A 216 -27.95 6.61 -26.86
C THR A 216 -27.26 6.64 -25.49
N TYR A 217 -25.91 6.61 -25.42
CA TYR A 217 -25.17 6.70 -24.18
C TYR A 217 -25.39 8.07 -23.49
N ALA A 218 -25.33 9.15 -24.26
CA ALA A 218 -25.52 10.51 -23.76
C ALA A 218 -26.93 10.74 -23.21
N ASP A 219 -27.94 10.16 -23.86
CA ASP A 219 -29.35 10.25 -23.39
C ASP A 219 -29.56 9.52 -22.06
N MET A 220 -28.84 8.39 -21.83
CA MET A 220 -28.91 7.62 -20.57
C MET A 220 -28.08 8.23 -19.45
N TYR A 221 -26.92 8.80 -19.76
CA TYR A 221 -25.93 9.27 -18.79
C TYR A 221 -25.46 10.71 -19.07
N PRO A 222 -26.37 11.70 -19.14
CA PRO A 222 -26.02 13.05 -19.56
C PRO A 222 -25.05 13.78 -18.62
N SER A 223 -25.04 13.42 -17.32
CA SER A 223 -24.16 14.03 -16.30
C SER A 223 -22.78 13.40 -16.23
N ALA A 224 -22.51 12.29 -16.97
CA ALA A 224 -21.25 11.57 -16.97
C ALA A 224 -20.95 10.99 -18.36
N CYS A 225 -21.02 11.83 -19.39
CA CYS A 225 -20.93 11.43 -20.79
C CYS A 225 -19.49 11.46 -21.32
N ILE A 226 -18.76 10.35 -21.12
CA ILE A 226 -17.42 10.15 -21.70
C ILE A 226 -17.52 9.14 -22.84
N LEU A 227 -17.23 9.56 -24.07
CA LEU A 227 -17.41 8.78 -25.28
C LEU A 227 -16.10 8.20 -25.78
N LEU A 228 -16.06 6.89 -26.03
CA LEU A 228 -14.89 6.16 -26.54
C LEU A 228 -14.81 6.35 -28.06
N VAL A 229 -13.83 7.13 -28.54
CA VAL A 229 -13.84 7.68 -29.88
C VAL A 229 -12.90 6.96 -30.87
N ASP A 230 -12.25 5.90 -30.48
CA ASP A 230 -11.24 5.21 -31.28
C ASP A 230 -11.65 3.79 -31.72
N THR A 231 -12.96 3.54 -31.81
CA THR A 231 -13.47 2.26 -32.31
C THR A 231 -13.18 2.08 -33.82
N TYR A 232 -13.28 3.14 -34.59
CA TYR A 232 -13.07 3.13 -36.07
C TYR A 232 -11.96 4.10 -36.48
N ASP A 233 -12.26 5.39 -36.64
CA ASP A 233 -11.29 6.45 -36.96
C ASP A 233 -11.47 7.61 -35.97
N THR A 234 -10.51 7.77 -35.07
CA THR A 234 -10.57 8.76 -34.00
C THR A 234 -10.86 10.18 -34.51
N LEU A 235 -10.14 10.64 -35.55
CA LEU A 235 -10.19 12.04 -35.97
C LEU A 235 -11.22 12.30 -37.07
N LYS A 236 -11.56 11.29 -37.88
CA LYS A 236 -12.53 11.46 -39.01
C LYS A 236 -13.95 11.06 -38.62
N SER A 237 -14.12 10.21 -37.61
CA SER A 237 -15.41 9.69 -37.14
C SER A 237 -15.67 9.96 -35.66
N GLY A 238 -14.86 9.43 -34.79
CA GLY A 238 -15.12 9.42 -33.34
C GLY A 238 -15.26 10.82 -32.74
N VAL A 239 -14.23 11.66 -32.86
CA VAL A 239 -14.28 13.04 -32.33
C VAL A 239 -15.36 13.88 -32.97
N PRO A 240 -15.56 13.87 -34.32
CA PRO A 240 -16.67 14.57 -34.93
C PRO A 240 -18.04 14.13 -34.43
N ASN A 241 -18.30 12.82 -34.28
CA ASN A 241 -19.56 12.30 -33.75
C ASN A 241 -19.79 12.69 -32.31
N ALA A 242 -18.73 12.67 -31.48
CA ALA A 242 -18.81 13.14 -30.09
C ALA A 242 -19.16 14.64 -30.00
N ILE A 243 -18.52 15.47 -30.83
CA ILE A 243 -18.82 16.91 -30.94
C ILE A 243 -20.29 17.13 -31.36
N ARG A 244 -20.78 16.37 -32.33
CA ARG A 244 -22.18 16.42 -32.75
C ARG A 244 -23.13 16.12 -31.57
N VAL A 245 -22.88 15.07 -30.81
CA VAL A 245 -23.70 14.71 -29.65
C VAL A 245 -23.66 15.80 -28.57
N PHE A 246 -22.48 16.34 -28.26
CA PHE A 246 -22.35 17.44 -27.28
C PHE A 246 -23.05 18.71 -27.73
N THR A 247 -23.07 18.99 -29.05
CA THR A 247 -23.80 20.13 -29.64
C THR A 247 -25.30 19.94 -29.43
N GLU A 248 -25.83 18.76 -29.77
CA GLU A 248 -27.26 18.44 -29.58
C GLU A 248 -27.67 18.49 -28.11
N MET A 249 -26.83 18.00 -27.17
CA MET A 249 -27.09 18.13 -25.75
C MET A 249 -27.17 19.59 -25.31
N ARG A 250 -26.24 20.43 -25.75
CA ARG A 250 -26.21 21.87 -25.44
C ARG A 250 -27.45 22.59 -26.01
N GLU A 251 -27.83 22.31 -27.27
CA GLU A 251 -28.99 22.89 -27.90
C GLU A 251 -30.30 22.45 -27.25
N ALA A 252 -30.36 21.23 -26.71
CA ALA A 252 -31.46 20.72 -25.93
C ALA A 252 -31.51 21.26 -24.48
N GLY A 253 -30.54 22.10 -24.07
CA GLY A 253 -30.44 22.64 -22.72
C GLY A 253 -30.01 21.63 -21.66
N ILE A 254 -29.45 20.50 -22.06
CA ILE A 254 -28.93 19.48 -21.15
C ILE A 254 -27.59 19.95 -20.55
N PRO A 255 -27.43 20.02 -19.21
CA PRO A 255 -26.18 20.46 -18.58
C PRO A 255 -25.01 19.52 -18.89
N LEU A 256 -23.94 20.05 -19.47
CA LEU A 256 -22.68 19.35 -19.69
C LEU A 256 -21.81 19.47 -18.44
N THR A 257 -22.01 18.60 -17.44
CA THR A 257 -21.33 18.69 -16.14
C THR A 257 -20.00 17.95 -16.13
N PHE A 258 -20.00 16.68 -16.53
CA PHE A 258 -18.80 15.89 -16.71
C PHE A 258 -18.92 15.13 -18.04
N TYR A 259 -18.24 15.62 -19.05
CA TYR A 259 -18.35 15.12 -20.42
C TYR A 259 -16.99 15.17 -21.13
N GLY A 260 -16.84 14.39 -22.16
CA GLY A 260 -15.60 14.36 -22.93
C GLY A 260 -15.41 13.08 -23.73
N ILE A 261 -14.18 12.81 -24.09
CA ILE A 261 -13.80 11.69 -24.94
C ILE A 261 -12.78 10.79 -24.22
N ARG A 262 -12.74 9.51 -24.63
CA ARG A 262 -11.70 8.56 -24.21
C ARG A 262 -10.94 8.01 -25.42
N LEU A 263 -9.62 7.99 -25.29
CA LEU A 263 -8.66 7.40 -26.20
C LEU A 263 -8.08 6.13 -25.56
N ASP A 264 -8.16 5.00 -26.25
CA ASP A 264 -7.69 3.69 -25.76
C ASP A 264 -6.59 3.10 -26.67
N SER A 265 -6.26 3.77 -27.79
CA SER A 265 -5.32 3.27 -28.78
C SER A 265 -4.62 4.37 -29.55
N GLY A 266 -3.58 4.00 -30.32
CA GLY A 266 -2.83 4.90 -31.18
C GLY A 266 -1.82 5.78 -30.44
N ASP A 267 -1.31 6.81 -31.12
CA ASP A 267 -0.41 7.81 -30.52
C ASP A 267 -1.20 8.79 -29.65
N LEU A 268 -1.24 8.53 -28.34
CA LEU A 268 -2.03 9.30 -27.40
C LEU A 268 -1.61 10.78 -27.32
N ALA A 269 -0.31 11.08 -27.49
CA ALA A 269 0.17 12.46 -27.47
C ALA A 269 -0.33 13.23 -28.69
N TYR A 270 -0.21 12.64 -29.87
CA TYR A 270 -0.69 13.24 -31.13
C TYR A 270 -2.21 13.36 -31.13
N LEU A 271 -2.92 12.26 -30.85
CA LEU A 271 -4.38 12.20 -30.92
C LEU A 271 -5.03 13.17 -29.93
N SER A 272 -4.52 13.24 -28.69
CA SER A 272 -5.07 14.17 -27.67
C SER A 272 -4.90 15.64 -28.07
N LYS A 273 -3.78 16.02 -28.70
CA LYS A 273 -3.57 17.39 -29.20
C LYS A 273 -4.53 17.74 -30.33
N LYS A 274 -4.75 16.80 -31.27
CA LYS A 274 -5.67 17.01 -32.38
C LYS A 274 -7.12 17.06 -31.91
N ALA A 275 -7.51 16.12 -31.05
CA ALA A 275 -8.86 16.08 -30.47
C ALA A 275 -9.15 17.35 -29.65
N ARG A 276 -8.19 17.82 -28.83
CA ARG A 276 -8.34 19.07 -28.06
C ARG A 276 -8.61 20.26 -28.95
N LYS A 277 -7.85 20.38 -30.06
CA LYS A 277 -8.06 21.45 -31.04
C LYS A 277 -9.47 21.39 -31.65
N MET A 278 -9.93 20.21 -32.04
CA MET A 278 -11.27 20.03 -32.61
C MET A 278 -12.38 20.37 -31.62
N LEU A 279 -12.23 19.96 -30.37
CA LEU A 279 -13.19 20.26 -29.29
C LEU A 279 -13.23 21.76 -28.98
N ASP A 280 -12.08 22.44 -28.95
CA ASP A 280 -11.98 23.89 -28.70
C ASP A 280 -12.64 24.69 -29.86
N GLU A 281 -12.36 24.33 -31.12
CA GLU A 281 -12.94 24.95 -32.30
C GLU A 281 -14.46 24.77 -32.34
N ALA A 282 -14.99 23.68 -31.79
CA ALA A 282 -16.43 23.42 -31.68
C ALA A 282 -17.06 24.07 -30.42
N GLY A 283 -16.29 24.78 -29.58
CA GLY A 283 -16.78 25.48 -28.41
C GLY A 283 -16.97 24.58 -27.18
N PHE A 284 -16.15 23.52 -27.03
CA PHE A 284 -16.12 22.60 -25.90
C PHE A 284 -14.73 22.57 -25.20
N PRO A 285 -14.21 23.72 -24.70
CA PRO A 285 -12.88 23.79 -24.06
C PRO A 285 -12.80 22.99 -22.76
N ASP A 286 -13.93 22.78 -22.07
CA ASP A 286 -14.01 22.06 -20.80
C ASP A 286 -14.19 20.54 -20.95
N ALA A 287 -14.34 20.04 -22.18
CA ALA A 287 -14.48 18.62 -22.44
C ALA A 287 -13.23 17.87 -21.98
N VAL A 288 -13.39 16.85 -21.14
CA VAL A 288 -12.30 16.01 -20.64
C VAL A 288 -11.73 15.15 -21.77
N ILE A 289 -10.42 15.00 -21.84
CA ILE A 289 -9.78 13.97 -22.64
C ILE A 289 -9.21 12.92 -21.66
N SER A 290 -9.84 11.75 -21.65
CA SER A 290 -9.39 10.61 -20.88
C SER A 290 -8.54 9.68 -21.75
N ALA A 291 -7.54 9.00 -21.16
CA ALA A 291 -6.80 7.94 -21.82
C ALA A 291 -6.76 6.67 -21.01
N SER A 292 -6.68 5.55 -21.68
CA SER A 292 -6.49 4.22 -21.13
C SER A 292 -5.55 3.41 -22.03
N ASN A 293 -5.28 2.13 -21.72
CA ASN A 293 -4.40 1.22 -22.42
C ASN A 293 -2.94 1.26 -21.96
N ASP A 294 -2.50 0.16 -21.29
CA ASP A 294 -1.12 -0.16 -20.88
C ASP A 294 -0.31 1.01 -20.29
N LEU A 295 -1.01 1.91 -19.61
CA LEU A 295 -0.42 3.08 -18.96
C LEU A 295 0.32 2.68 -17.67
N ASP A 296 1.45 3.33 -17.46
CA ASP A 296 2.23 3.30 -16.22
C ASP A 296 2.80 4.70 -15.91
N GLU A 297 3.52 4.82 -14.78
CA GLU A 297 4.12 6.09 -14.37
C GLU A 297 5.12 6.65 -15.40
N TYR A 298 5.87 5.80 -16.11
CA TYR A 298 6.88 6.24 -17.07
C TYR A 298 6.24 6.72 -18.37
N LEU A 299 5.24 5.99 -18.86
CA LEU A 299 4.52 6.39 -20.07
C LEU A 299 3.72 7.67 -19.82
N ILE A 300 3.04 7.80 -18.68
CA ILE A 300 2.28 9.01 -18.34
C ILE A 300 3.23 10.21 -18.24
N ASP A 301 4.37 10.09 -17.56
CA ASP A 301 5.36 11.18 -17.48
C ASP A 301 5.88 11.57 -18.87
N SER A 302 6.21 10.59 -19.70
CA SER A 302 6.63 10.82 -21.09
C SER A 302 5.56 11.55 -21.91
N LEU A 303 4.29 11.14 -21.81
CA LEU A 303 3.17 11.80 -22.49
C LEU A 303 2.97 13.25 -22.02
N LYS A 304 3.13 13.52 -20.72
CA LYS A 304 3.09 14.87 -20.15
C LYS A 304 4.24 15.73 -20.68
N VAL A 305 5.45 15.20 -20.76
CA VAL A 305 6.62 15.90 -21.35
C VAL A 305 6.38 16.21 -22.83
N GLN A 306 5.75 15.30 -23.58
CA GLN A 306 5.36 15.51 -24.98
C GLN A 306 4.22 16.55 -25.15
N GLY A 307 3.64 17.04 -24.05
CA GLY A 307 2.58 18.04 -24.07
C GLY A 307 1.22 17.50 -24.48
N CYS A 308 0.91 16.23 -24.16
CA CYS A 308 -0.42 15.66 -24.36
C CYS A 308 -1.50 16.52 -23.67
N LYS A 309 -2.75 16.40 -24.12
CA LYS A 309 -3.90 17.14 -23.60
C LYS A 309 -4.86 16.26 -22.80
N ILE A 310 -4.33 15.17 -22.30
CA ILE A 310 -5.04 14.23 -21.43
C ILE A 310 -5.04 14.77 -20.00
N THR A 311 -6.20 14.73 -19.34
CA THR A 311 -6.41 15.21 -17.98
C THR A 311 -7.06 14.16 -17.06
N SER A 312 -7.32 12.96 -17.61
CA SER A 312 -7.88 11.83 -16.84
C SER A 312 -7.30 10.53 -17.39
N TRP A 313 -6.91 9.62 -16.50
CA TRP A 313 -6.18 8.42 -16.87
C TRP A 313 -6.82 7.18 -16.25
N GLY A 314 -7.16 6.20 -17.10
CA GLY A 314 -7.61 4.88 -16.67
C GLY A 314 -6.46 3.89 -16.70
N VAL A 315 -5.89 3.56 -15.54
CA VAL A 315 -4.72 2.69 -15.43
C VAL A 315 -5.15 1.31 -14.96
N GLY A 316 -4.81 0.28 -15.73
CA GLY A 316 -5.26 -1.09 -15.48
C GLY A 316 -4.13 -2.03 -15.07
N THR A 317 -3.65 -2.81 -16.05
CA THR A 317 -2.72 -3.93 -15.84
C THR A 317 -1.49 -3.54 -15.01
N HIS A 318 -0.78 -2.50 -15.42
CA HIS A 318 0.49 -2.12 -14.80
C HIS A 318 0.35 -1.65 -13.35
N LEU A 319 -0.81 -1.08 -12.99
CA LEU A 319 -1.10 -0.66 -11.61
C LEU A 319 -1.46 -1.88 -10.75
N ILE A 320 -2.53 -2.61 -11.13
CA ILE A 320 -3.12 -3.65 -10.27
C ILE A 320 -2.21 -4.87 -10.10
N THR A 321 -1.29 -5.11 -11.02
CA THR A 321 -0.31 -6.20 -10.93
C THR A 321 1.05 -5.74 -10.43
N SER A 322 1.23 -4.44 -10.17
CA SER A 322 2.56 -3.85 -9.95
C SER A 322 3.59 -4.39 -10.94
N LYS A 323 3.27 -4.28 -12.23
CA LYS A 323 4.09 -4.84 -13.31
C LYS A 323 5.56 -4.48 -13.11
N ASP A 324 6.44 -5.43 -13.41
CA ASP A 324 7.90 -5.37 -13.24
C ASP A 324 8.40 -5.43 -11.78
N TRP A 325 7.50 -5.40 -10.77
CA TRP A 325 7.85 -5.59 -9.37
C TRP A 325 6.81 -6.44 -8.64
N PRO A 326 6.94 -7.77 -8.67
CA PRO A 326 5.87 -8.68 -8.27
C PRO A 326 5.68 -8.83 -6.76
N SER A 327 6.62 -8.36 -5.93
CA SER A 327 6.61 -8.57 -4.49
C SER A 327 7.14 -7.37 -3.73
N PHE A 328 6.51 -7.03 -2.61
CA PHE A 328 6.97 -5.98 -1.70
C PHE A 328 8.23 -6.38 -0.92
N GLY A 329 8.37 -7.66 -0.61
CA GLY A 329 9.55 -8.22 0.04
C GLY A 329 9.59 -8.02 1.56
N GLY A 330 8.43 -7.89 2.20
CA GLY A 330 8.31 -7.87 3.65
C GLY A 330 8.77 -9.19 4.27
N VAL A 331 9.29 -9.09 5.49
CA VAL A 331 9.77 -10.21 6.31
C VAL A 331 9.29 -10.03 7.74
N TYR A 332 9.19 -11.14 8.48
CA TYR A 332 8.78 -11.19 9.87
C TYR A 332 9.88 -11.86 10.70
N LYS A 333 10.39 -11.21 11.73
CA LYS A 333 11.60 -11.70 12.42
C LYS A 333 11.53 -11.49 13.91
N LEU A 334 11.94 -12.56 14.66
CA LEU A 334 12.08 -12.54 16.11
C LEU A 334 13.10 -11.47 16.51
N ALA A 335 12.68 -10.57 17.40
CA ALA A 335 13.47 -9.44 17.89
C ALA A 335 13.85 -9.56 19.37
N ALA A 336 13.00 -10.19 20.19
CA ALA A 336 13.27 -10.44 21.61
C ALA A 336 12.43 -11.59 22.16
N ILE A 337 12.87 -12.16 23.29
CA ILE A 337 12.14 -13.16 24.08
C ILE A 337 12.12 -12.66 25.52
N GLN A 338 10.96 -12.70 26.18
CA GLN A 338 10.82 -12.32 27.57
C GLN A 338 11.42 -13.41 28.50
N ASP A 339 12.29 -13.02 29.38
CA ASP A 339 12.82 -13.91 30.40
C ASP A 339 11.76 -14.13 31.49
N ALA A 340 11.43 -15.39 31.78
CA ALA A 340 10.37 -15.76 32.69
C ALA A 340 10.67 -15.38 34.16
N GLN A 341 11.95 -15.17 34.53
CA GLN A 341 12.33 -14.84 35.90
C GLN A 341 12.40 -13.34 36.17
N SER A 342 13.00 -12.59 35.22
CA SER A 342 13.17 -11.15 35.36
C SER A 342 12.02 -10.34 34.75
N GLY A 343 11.26 -10.92 33.82
CA GLY A 343 10.27 -10.22 33.01
C GLY A 343 10.87 -9.30 31.93
N GLU A 344 12.19 -9.24 31.83
CA GLU A 344 12.90 -8.41 30.85
C GLU A 344 12.94 -9.08 29.47
N PHE A 345 12.91 -8.28 28.40
CA PHE A 345 13.06 -8.77 27.04
C PHE A 345 14.53 -8.96 26.67
N ILE A 346 14.96 -10.22 26.51
CA ILE A 346 16.28 -10.58 26.01
C ILE A 346 16.31 -10.39 24.50
N PRO A 347 17.11 -9.46 23.96
CA PRO A 347 17.15 -9.18 22.54
C PRO A 347 17.69 -10.38 21.73
N LYS A 348 17.11 -10.59 20.55
CA LYS A 348 17.51 -11.64 19.61
C LYS A 348 17.91 -11.01 18.27
N ILE A 349 18.94 -11.58 17.65
CA ILE A 349 19.44 -11.12 16.36
C ILE A 349 19.69 -12.32 15.44
N LYS A 350 19.31 -12.17 14.16
CA LYS A 350 19.69 -13.14 13.15
C LYS A 350 21.01 -12.70 12.48
N LEU A 351 22.02 -13.55 12.54
CA LEU A 351 23.24 -13.40 11.75
C LEU A 351 22.99 -13.81 10.29
N SER A 352 23.77 -13.23 9.39
CA SER A 352 23.75 -13.58 7.96
C SER A 352 25.08 -13.16 7.33
N GLU A 353 25.57 -13.93 6.38
CA GLU A 353 26.69 -13.55 5.52
C GLU A 353 26.39 -12.26 4.73
N ASN A 354 25.14 -12.02 4.40
CA ASN A 354 24.69 -10.75 3.81
C ASN A 354 24.29 -9.78 4.93
N SER A 355 25.04 -8.69 5.09
CA SER A 355 24.82 -7.66 6.11
C SER A 355 23.41 -7.04 6.04
N GLU A 356 22.81 -6.95 4.87
CA GLU A 356 21.44 -6.45 4.69
C GLU A 356 20.37 -7.34 5.33
N LYS A 357 20.70 -8.63 5.61
CA LYS A 357 19.79 -9.57 6.26
C LYS A 357 19.92 -9.59 7.79
N ILE A 358 20.86 -8.82 8.35
CA ILE A 358 21.02 -8.67 9.80
C ILE A 358 19.87 -7.80 10.32
N THR A 359 19.18 -8.31 11.36
CA THR A 359 18.00 -7.65 11.95
C THR A 359 18.39 -6.63 13.01
N ASN A 360 17.46 -5.76 13.39
CA ASN A 360 17.58 -4.89 14.55
C ASN A 360 16.92 -5.59 15.75
N PRO A 361 17.66 -5.84 16.86
CA PRO A 361 17.15 -6.56 18.02
C PRO A 361 16.30 -5.68 18.96
N GLY A 362 15.63 -6.30 19.93
CA GLY A 362 14.97 -5.63 21.06
C GLY A 362 13.56 -5.10 20.75
N ASN A 363 12.94 -4.50 21.78
CA ASN A 363 11.63 -3.86 21.68
C ASN A 363 11.81 -2.42 21.19
N LYS A 364 11.32 -2.12 20.00
CA LYS A 364 11.61 -0.88 19.24
C LYS A 364 10.37 -0.05 19.00
N LYS A 365 10.59 1.25 18.81
CA LYS A 365 9.66 2.22 18.24
C LYS A 365 10.37 3.12 17.23
N ILE A 366 9.61 3.94 16.52
CA ILE A 366 10.11 4.81 15.45
C ILE A 366 9.68 6.24 15.75
N TYR A 367 10.64 7.16 15.71
CA TYR A 367 10.36 8.59 15.62
C TYR A 367 10.65 9.09 14.22
N ARG A 368 9.66 9.69 13.56
CA ARG A 368 9.86 10.48 12.36
C ARG A 368 10.25 11.89 12.73
N ILE A 369 11.28 12.39 12.07
CA ILE A 369 11.88 13.70 12.32
C ILE A 369 11.55 14.60 11.15
N TYR A 370 10.89 15.72 11.44
CA TYR A 370 10.57 16.74 10.44
C TYR A 370 11.46 17.97 10.64
N GLU A 371 11.85 18.61 9.56
CA GLU A 371 12.45 19.92 9.57
C GLU A 371 11.35 20.96 9.86
N LYS A 372 11.48 21.71 10.96
CA LYS A 372 10.41 22.57 11.48
C LYS A 372 10.02 23.69 10.52
N ASP A 373 10.99 24.27 9.80
CA ASP A 373 10.75 25.40 8.91
C ASP A 373 9.99 25.01 7.63
N THR A 374 10.14 23.76 7.18
CA THR A 374 9.58 23.27 5.91
C THR A 374 8.47 22.23 6.08
N GLY A 375 8.38 21.61 7.25
CA GLY A 375 7.50 20.46 7.51
C GLY A 375 7.92 19.21 6.74
N LYS A 376 9.12 19.18 6.15
CA LYS A 376 9.61 18.05 5.36
C LYS A 376 10.29 17.01 6.22
N ILE A 377 10.16 15.72 5.82
CA ILE A 377 10.85 14.61 6.48
C ILE A 377 12.36 14.79 6.34
N LYS A 378 13.05 14.72 7.46
CA LYS A 378 14.52 14.79 7.56
C LYS A 378 15.14 13.41 7.64
N ALA A 379 14.62 12.58 8.55
CA ALA A 379 15.07 11.21 8.81
C ALA A 379 14.03 10.48 9.64
N ASP A 380 14.17 9.16 9.77
CA ASP A 380 13.49 8.37 10.79
C ASP A 380 14.52 7.77 11.76
N LEU A 381 14.17 7.73 13.05
CA LEU A 381 15.01 7.20 14.11
C LEU A 381 14.34 5.96 14.74
N ILE A 382 14.95 4.78 14.55
CA ILE A 382 14.54 3.57 15.26
C ILE A 382 15.26 3.53 16.60
N CYS A 383 14.52 3.46 17.69
CA CYS A 383 15.05 3.43 19.06
C CYS A 383 14.36 2.35 19.91
N LEU A 384 14.87 2.09 21.09
CA LEU A 384 14.20 1.21 22.05
C LEU A 384 12.98 1.94 22.65
N VAL A 385 11.96 1.18 23.08
CA VAL A 385 10.70 1.77 23.59
C VAL A 385 10.87 2.61 24.86
N ASP A 386 11.92 2.37 25.64
CA ASP A 386 12.26 3.10 26.87
C ASP A 386 13.05 4.39 26.60
N GLU A 387 13.44 4.67 25.35
CA GLU A 387 14.10 5.93 24.98
C GLU A 387 13.06 7.02 24.68
N THR A 388 13.33 8.22 25.17
CA THR A 388 12.53 9.42 24.91
C THR A 388 13.43 10.55 24.44
N TYR A 389 12.91 11.40 23.55
CA TYR A 389 13.63 12.51 22.97
C TYR A 389 12.85 13.80 23.14
N ASP A 390 13.56 14.91 23.38
CA ASP A 390 12.99 16.25 23.51
C ASP A 390 13.46 17.11 22.35
N GLU A 391 12.54 17.74 21.65
CA GLU A 391 12.80 18.65 20.52
C GLU A 391 13.59 19.91 20.92
N ASN A 392 13.65 20.21 22.21
CA ASN A 392 14.43 21.30 22.78
C ASN A 392 15.88 20.92 23.14
N GLU A 393 16.26 19.67 22.91
CA GLU A 393 17.62 19.16 23.12
C GLU A 393 18.30 18.86 21.78
N PRO A 394 19.65 18.87 21.70
CA PRO A 394 20.35 18.47 20.50
C PRO A 394 20.18 16.97 20.21
N LEU A 395 19.79 16.61 18.98
CA LEU A 395 19.72 15.21 18.56
C LEU A 395 20.85 14.91 17.56
N VAL A 396 21.59 13.83 17.81
CA VAL A 396 22.64 13.34 16.90
C VAL A 396 22.14 12.09 16.19
N LEU A 397 22.05 12.19 14.88
CA LEU A 397 21.72 11.10 13.96
C LEU A 397 23.00 10.57 13.32
N PHE A 398 23.04 9.27 12.98
CA PHE A 398 24.15 8.68 12.25
C PHE A 398 23.69 7.47 11.45
N ASP A 399 24.27 7.28 10.27
CA ASP A 399 24.03 6.10 9.45
C ASP A 399 24.60 4.85 10.17
N PRO A 400 23.79 3.84 10.50
CA PRO A 400 24.27 2.63 11.18
C PRO A 400 25.25 1.79 10.35
N ASN A 401 25.31 1.98 9.02
CA ASN A 401 26.28 1.32 8.15
C ASN A 401 27.57 2.12 7.99
N GLU A 402 27.50 3.45 8.17
CA GLU A 402 28.62 4.39 8.07
C GLU A 402 28.64 5.33 9.28
N PRO A 403 28.96 4.84 10.50
CA PRO A 403 28.76 5.58 11.78
C PRO A 403 29.55 6.90 11.90
N TRP A 404 30.49 7.13 11.00
CA TRP A 404 31.21 8.43 10.91
C TRP A 404 30.37 9.53 10.23
N LYS A 405 29.34 9.16 9.44
CA LYS A 405 28.40 10.12 8.87
C LYS A 405 27.38 10.50 9.93
N LYS A 406 27.59 11.66 10.54
CA LYS A 406 26.74 12.18 11.63
C LYS A 406 26.10 13.51 11.23
N THR A 407 24.84 13.66 11.63
CA THR A 407 24.12 14.93 11.54
C THR A 407 23.68 15.34 12.94
N LYS A 408 23.99 16.56 13.34
CA LYS A 408 23.52 17.14 14.60
C LYS A 408 22.35 18.09 14.32
N LEU A 409 21.19 17.77 14.82
CA LEU A 409 20.02 18.64 14.82
C LEU A 409 20.09 19.58 16.03
N LEU A 410 19.81 20.84 15.81
CA LEU A 410 19.83 21.85 16.87
C LEU A 410 18.48 21.93 17.58
N PRO A 411 18.43 22.29 18.85
CA PRO A 411 17.19 22.49 19.59
C PRO A 411 16.22 23.40 18.86
N GLY A 412 14.95 22.98 18.79
CA GLY A 412 13.87 23.77 18.20
C GLY A 412 13.87 23.88 16.67
N THR A 413 14.80 23.19 15.95
CA THR A 413 14.84 23.18 14.47
C THR A 413 14.15 21.98 13.86
N TYR A 414 13.68 21.04 14.67
CA TYR A 414 13.01 19.81 14.25
C TYR A 414 11.80 19.52 15.12
N GLU A 415 10.92 18.68 14.60
CA GLU A 415 9.75 18.11 15.28
C GLU A 415 9.80 16.61 15.22
N LEU A 416 9.27 15.94 16.27
CA LEU A 416 9.24 14.48 16.41
C LEU A 416 7.80 13.97 16.36
N ARG A 417 7.58 12.87 15.64
CA ARG A 417 6.32 12.13 15.68
C ARG A 417 6.61 10.64 15.85
N GLU A 418 6.09 10.03 16.91
CA GLU A 418 6.09 8.58 17.03
C GLU A 418 5.15 8.00 16.00
N LEU A 419 5.63 7.03 15.18
CA LEU A 419 4.88 6.53 14.03
C LEU A 419 3.93 5.41 14.38
N MET A 420 4.32 4.53 15.31
CA MET A 420 3.54 3.33 15.62
C MET A 420 2.39 3.64 16.58
N VAL A 421 1.21 3.10 16.27
CA VAL A 421 0.04 3.16 17.14
C VAL A 421 -0.24 1.80 17.75
N HIS A 422 -0.81 1.77 18.96
CA HIS A 422 -1.26 0.55 19.63
C HIS A 422 -2.57 0.09 19.00
N VAL A 423 -2.59 -1.10 18.43
CA VAL A 423 -3.72 -1.65 17.66
C VAL A 423 -4.50 -2.70 18.44
N PHE A 424 -3.78 -3.64 19.08
CA PHE A 424 -4.36 -4.64 19.97
C PHE A 424 -3.71 -4.53 21.35
N ASP A 425 -4.55 -4.55 22.37
CA ASP A 425 -4.16 -4.58 23.78
C ASP A 425 -4.69 -5.88 24.40
N HIS A 426 -3.78 -6.79 24.77
CA HIS A 426 -4.13 -8.11 25.32
C HIS A 426 -5.22 -8.82 24.50
N GLY A 427 -5.04 -8.89 23.19
CA GLY A 427 -5.96 -9.53 22.25
C GLY A 427 -7.21 -8.72 21.89
N ASN A 428 -7.44 -7.57 22.52
CA ASN A 428 -8.57 -6.71 22.22
C ASN A 428 -8.18 -5.61 21.24
N CYS A 429 -8.90 -5.49 20.12
CA CYS A 429 -8.68 -4.41 19.18
C CYS A 429 -9.13 -3.07 19.81
N ILE A 430 -8.19 -2.14 19.94
CA ILE A 430 -8.43 -0.79 20.48
C ILE A 430 -8.31 0.31 19.41
N TYR A 431 -7.89 -0.06 18.20
CA TYR A 431 -7.73 0.85 17.07
C TYR A 431 -8.98 0.85 16.17
N HIS A 432 -9.43 2.03 15.79
CA HIS A 432 -10.52 2.21 14.85
C HIS A 432 -9.94 2.59 13.48
N SER A 433 -10.04 1.69 12.51
CA SER A 433 -9.61 1.97 11.13
C SER A 433 -10.44 3.11 10.53
N PRO A 434 -9.80 4.17 10.00
CA PRO A 434 -10.50 5.22 9.30
C PRO A 434 -11.11 4.70 7.99
N LYS A 435 -12.04 5.45 7.39
CA LYS A 435 -12.55 5.13 6.04
C LYS A 435 -11.44 5.27 5.01
N VAL A 436 -11.53 4.48 3.93
CA VAL A 436 -10.51 4.45 2.87
C VAL A 436 -10.25 5.84 2.28
N MET A 437 -11.27 6.66 2.12
CA MET A 437 -11.10 8.02 1.60
C MET A 437 -10.39 8.95 2.59
N ASP A 438 -10.59 8.78 3.89
CA ASP A 438 -9.84 9.52 4.92
C ASP A 438 -8.37 9.09 4.94
N ILE A 439 -8.11 7.79 4.79
CA ILE A 439 -6.74 7.25 4.66
C ILE A 439 -6.07 7.80 3.40
N ARG A 440 -6.77 7.88 2.27
CA ARG A 440 -6.30 8.50 1.04
C ARG A 440 -5.88 9.96 1.27
N ASP A 441 -6.74 10.74 1.87
CA ASP A 441 -6.48 12.16 2.12
C ASP A 441 -5.32 12.36 3.11
N TYR A 442 -5.20 11.48 4.10
CA TYR A 442 -4.05 11.43 4.99
C TYR A 442 -2.77 11.07 4.21
N CYS A 443 -2.82 10.07 3.33
CA CYS A 443 -1.68 9.67 2.51
C CYS A 443 -1.20 10.82 1.60
N GLN A 444 -2.12 11.60 1.01
CA GLN A 444 -1.73 12.77 0.19
C GLN A 444 -0.97 13.80 1.03
N LYS A 445 -1.40 14.07 2.28
CA LYS A 445 -0.70 14.96 3.20
C LYS A 445 0.68 14.42 3.60
N GLU A 446 0.79 13.11 3.86
CA GLU A 446 2.07 12.46 4.12
C GLU A 446 3.03 12.57 2.93
N LEU A 447 2.54 12.38 1.69
CA LEU A 447 3.33 12.56 0.47
C LEU A 447 3.85 14.00 0.30
N GLU A 448 3.11 15.00 0.79
CA GLU A 448 3.54 16.39 0.79
C GLU A 448 4.70 16.65 1.75
N THR A 449 4.91 15.81 2.76
CA THR A 449 6.07 15.93 3.67
C THR A 449 7.37 15.42 3.05
N LEU A 450 7.32 14.67 1.95
CA LEU A 450 8.50 14.23 1.22
C LEU A 450 9.10 15.41 0.41
N TRP A 451 10.42 15.40 0.31
CA TRP A 451 11.14 16.25 -0.65
C TRP A 451 10.82 15.79 -2.08
N GLU A 452 10.84 16.72 -3.03
CA GLU A 452 10.61 16.41 -4.45
C GLU A 452 11.61 15.38 -4.97
N GLU A 453 12.86 15.47 -4.52
CA GLU A 453 13.93 14.56 -4.84
C GLU A 453 13.65 13.11 -4.42
N THR A 454 12.95 12.91 -3.33
CA THR A 454 12.54 11.57 -2.84
C THR A 454 11.39 11.00 -3.66
N ARG A 455 10.56 11.85 -4.25
CA ARG A 455 9.41 11.44 -5.06
C ARG A 455 9.73 11.14 -6.52
N ARG A 456 10.93 11.42 -6.99
CA ARG A 456 11.33 11.18 -8.38
C ARG A 456 11.07 9.74 -8.81
N LEU A 457 10.67 9.55 -10.06
CA LEU A 457 10.46 8.22 -10.63
C LEU A 457 11.77 7.48 -10.90
N VAL A 458 12.84 8.22 -11.18
CA VAL A 458 14.16 7.67 -11.53
C VAL A 458 15.20 8.25 -10.59
N LYS A 459 15.99 7.38 -9.98
CA LYS A 459 17.05 7.72 -9.01
C LYS A 459 16.57 8.69 -7.92
N PRO A 460 15.53 8.35 -7.15
CA PRO A 460 15.08 9.18 -6.04
C PRO A 460 16.18 9.29 -4.99
N HIS A 461 16.17 10.40 -4.24
CA HIS A 461 16.98 10.53 -3.05
C HIS A 461 16.41 9.70 -1.90
N GLY A 462 17.25 8.91 -1.23
CA GLY A 462 16.82 8.13 -0.06
C GLY A 462 16.67 9.00 1.19
N VAL A 463 15.69 8.67 2.03
CA VAL A 463 15.59 9.20 3.38
C VAL A 463 16.40 8.34 4.33
N TYR A 464 17.10 8.96 5.26
CA TYR A 464 17.91 8.26 6.25
C TYR A 464 17.01 7.59 7.29
N VAL A 465 17.30 6.32 7.58
CA VAL A 465 16.70 5.56 8.68
C VAL A 465 17.82 5.18 9.64
N ASP A 466 17.92 5.93 10.70
CA ASP A 466 19.01 5.85 11.66
C ASP A 466 18.63 5.01 12.88
N LEU A 467 19.62 4.54 13.61
CA LEU A 467 19.43 3.87 14.90
C LEU A 467 19.82 4.81 16.03
N SER A 468 19.12 4.69 17.17
CA SER A 468 19.62 5.30 18.41
C SER A 468 20.97 4.71 18.80
N GLN A 469 21.79 5.46 19.53
CA GLN A 469 23.08 4.97 20.01
C GLN A 469 22.90 3.70 20.85
N LYS A 470 21.89 3.67 21.73
CA LYS A 470 21.60 2.53 22.61
C LYS A 470 21.23 1.27 21.81
N LEU A 471 20.37 1.41 20.80
CA LEU A 471 19.99 0.30 19.92
C LEU A 471 21.18 -0.18 19.06
N TYR A 472 21.98 0.76 18.55
CA TYR A 472 23.19 0.42 17.79
C TYR A 472 24.20 -0.35 18.62
N ASP A 473 24.50 0.12 19.84
CA ASP A 473 25.44 -0.53 20.75
C ASP A 473 24.94 -1.93 21.14
N MET A 474 23.65 -2.10 21.42
CA MET A 474 23.02 -3.40 21.64
C MET A 474 23.24 -4.34 20.46
N LYS A 475 22.98 -3.86 19.24
CA LYS A 475 23.16 -4.64 18.01
C LYS A 475 24.62 -5.08 17.83
N ILE A 476 25.57 -4.17 17.99
CA ILE A 476 27.01 -4.46 17.85
C ILE A 476 27.49 -5.44 18.94
N SER A 477 27.03 -5.28 20.18
CA SER A 477 27.36 -6.20 21.27
C SER A 477 26.90 -7.63 20.96
N LEU A 478 25.67 -7.81 20.47
CA LEU A 478 25.16 -9.13 20.10
C LEU A 478 25.93 -9.75 18.93
N LEU A 479 26.28 -8.94 17.92
CA LEU A 479 27.09 -9.39 16.78
C LEU A 479 28.47 -9.89 17.25
N ASN A 480 29.12 -9.15 18.14
CA ASN A 480 30.44 -9.52 18.68
C ASN A 480 30.38 -10.80 19.55
N GLN A 481 29.34 -10.96 20.35
CA GLN A 481 29.14 -12.18 21.16
C GLN A 481 28.96 -13.42 20.29
N MET A 482 28.18 -13.33 19.21
CA MET A 482 27.90 -14.47 18.34
C MET A 482 29.02 -14.78 17.33
N SER A 483 29.89 -13.82 17.02
CA SER A 483 31.06 -14.04 16.17
C SER A 483 32.22 -14.74 16.89
N GLN A 484 32.12 -14.94 18.21
CA GLN A 484 33.10 -15.66 19.04
C GLN A 484 32.73 -17.13 19.26
N VAL A 485 31.56 -17.57 18.78
CA VAL A 485 31.07 -18.95 18.79
C VAL A 485 31.23 -19.58 17.43
#